data_8a49c2826375d47a46e11e682303d1cb
#
_entry.id   8a49c2826375d47a46e11e682303d1cb
#
_cell.length_a   1.000
_cell.length_b   1.000
_cell.length_c   1.000
_cell.angle_alpha   90.00
_cell.angle_beta   90.00
_cell.angle_gamma   90.00
#
_symmetry.space_group_name_H-M   'P 1'
#
loop_
_entity.id
_entity.type
_entity.pdbx_description
1 polymer ?
#
loop_
_entity_poly.entity_id
_entity_poly.type
_entity_poly.pdbx_seq_one_letter_code
_entity_poly.pdbx_strand_id
1 'polypeptide(L)'
;MNNESLSIGSRIGILTIAFLGWFFGGMQIGMTNLIRNANKFLISESGWSANLNTEQLNNLIDKWWAFQQCGFLFGAAAGGYIFGKLGDKIGRTRALGISIIWFSVLTLLANFAGDPFQLLCIRFLACLGIGGCWPNGVALVSEAWSKIARPIMASLIGMAGNIGIFSFAKIMANYPVDADSFRNIFLLGAISAPLGVIILLFIKESPTWISSKDATSSDNNNKSDSPSVFKKPYLGITFIGITLATVPLLGGWGCFAWILPWASEVGSAELAPNILQTRSIASIIGSGLAAVIAVRVGRRSCYFVSCLF
;
A
#
# COMPACT_ATOMS: atom_id res chain seq x y z
N MET A 1 15.54 34.73 -6.16
CA MET A 1 14.54 33.88 -5.49
C MET A 1 15.33 32.81 -4.71
N ASN A 2 15.36 32.93 -3.38
CA ASN A 2 16.12 32.01 -2.54
C ASN A 2 15.46 30.62 -2.59
N ASN A 3 16.09 29.70 -3.34
CA ASN A 3 15.84 28.28 -3.22
C ASN A 3 16.33 27.86 -1.81
N GLU A 4 15.49 28.02 -0.81
CA GLU A 4 15.78 27.45 0.52
C GLU A 4 15.84 25.93 0.37
N SER A 5 17.05 25.44 0.21
CA SER A 5 17.30 24.01 0.20
C SER A 5 16.92 23.47 1.58
N LEU A 6 16.03 22.47 1.63
CA LEU A 6 15.69 21.78 2.87
C LEU A 6 16.98 21.42 3.63
N SER A 7 16.98 21.65 4.95
CA SER A 7 18.04 21.17 5.81
C SER A 7 18.18 19.64 5.73
N ILE A 8 19.35 19.11 5.99
CA ILE A 8 19.56 17.65 6.02
C ILE A 8 18.60 16.99 7.00
N GLY A 9 18.37 17.60 8.18
CA GLY A 9 17.42 17.08 9.16
C GLY A 9 15.99 16.97 8.62
N SER A 10 15.52 18.00 7.89
CA SER A 10 14.19 17.97 7.26
C SER A 10 14.08 16.88 6.18
N ARG A 11 15.14 16.68 5.37
CA ARG A 11 15.18 15.61 4.35
C ARG A 11 15.15 14.22 4.97
N ILE A 12 15.91 13.99 6.04
CA ILE A 12 15.89 12.74 6.79
C ILE A 12 14.51 12.53 7.42
N GLY A 13 13.92 13.56 8.01
CA GLY A 13 12.56 13.50 8.55
C GLY A 13 11.53 13.06 7.50
N ILE A 14 11.56 13.68 6.31
CA ILE A 14 10.69 13.30 5.18
C ILE A 14 10.90 11.84 4.78
N LEU A 15 12.15 11.40 4.67
CA LEU A 15 12.45 10.00 4.32
C LEU A 15 11.91 9.05 5.38
N THR A 16 12.13 9.35 6.66
CA THR A 16 11.68 8.53 7.79
C THR A 16 10.16 8.38 7.82
N ILE A 17 9.41 9.48 7.66
CA ILE A 17 7.94 9.40 7.68
C ILE A 17 7.36 8.68 6.46
N ALA A 18 7.96 8.86 5.28
CA ALA A 18 7.52 8.15 4.08
C ALA A 18 7.85 6.66 4.19
N PHE A 19 9.02 6.31 4.74
CA PHE A 19 9.41 4.94 5.03
C PHE A 19 8.44 4.28 6.03
N LEU A 20 8.20 4.93 7.18
CA LEU A 20 7.27 4.42 8.19
C LEU A 20 5.83 4.38 7.69
N GLY A 21 5.39 5.37 6.91
CA GLY A 21 4.06 5.37 6.29
C GLY A 21 3.84 4.16 5.40
N TRP A 22 4.82 3.84 4.54
CA TRP A 22 4.72 2.67 3.68
C TRP A 22 5.00 1.35 4.40
N PHE A 23 5.83 1.36 5.47
CA PHE A 23 5.98 0.21 6.38
C PHE A 23 4.63 -0.19 6.98
N PHE A 24 3.87 0.75 7.54
CA PHE A 24 2.53 0.47 8.05
C PHE A 24 1.53 0.11 6.95
N GLY A 25 1.66 0.70 5.76
CA GLY A 25 0.94 0.25 4.57
C GLY A 25 1.22 -1.22 4.24
N GLY A 26 2.48 -1.64 4.35
CA GLY A 26 2.91 -3.03 4.20
C GLY A 26 2.29 -3.96 5.25
N MET A 27 2.20 -3.54 6.51
CA MET A 27 1.49 -4.31 7.55
C MET A 27 0.01 -4.52 7.18
N GLN A 28 -0.66 -3.49 6.65
CA GLN A 28 -2.04 -3.60 6.18
C GLN A 28 -2.20 -4.56 4.99
N ILE A 29 -1.22 -4.59 4.09
CA ILE A 29 -1.16 -5.56 2.97
C ILE A 29 -0.98 -6.98 3.53
N GLY A 30 -0.07 -7.18 4.48
CA GLY A 30 0.13 -8.45 5.17
C GLY A 30 -1.17 -8.93 5.84
N MET A 31 -1.89 -8.04 6.51
CA MET A 31 -3.20 -8.33 7.10
C MET A 31 -4.20 -8.81 6.05
N THR A 32 -4.29 -8.15 4.89
CA THR A 32 -5.22 -8.53 3.83
C THR A 32 -4.93 -9.96 3.32
N ASN A 33 -3.66 -10.33 3.23
CA ASN A 33 -3.26 -11.67 2.80
C ASN A 33 -3.67 -12.76 3.81
N LEU A 34 -3.70 -12.45 5.09
CA LEU A 34 -4.02 -13.39 6.16
C LEU A 34 -5.47 -13.28 6.69
N ILE A 35 -6.31 -12.43 6.08
CA ILE A 35 -7.69 -12.17 6.52
C ILE A 35 -8.65 -13.37 6.29
N ARG A 36 -8.21 -14.43 5.57
CA ARG A 36 -9.01 -15.63 5.31
C ARG A 36 -9.53 -16.25 6.61
N ASN A 37 -8.69 -16.30 7.64
CA ASN A 37 -9.08 -16.83 8.95
C ASN A 37 -10.13 -15.95 9.63
N ALA A 38 -10.02 -14.62 9.53
CA ALA A 38 -11.03 -13.72 10.06
C ALA A 38 -12.40 -13.92 9.37
N ASN A 39 -12.42 -14.13 8.05
CA ASN A 39 -13.66 -14.46 7.34
C ASN A 39 -14.29 -15.76 7.84
N LYS A 40 -13.48 -16.79 8.14
CA LYS A 40 -13.97 -18.07 8.70
C LYS A 40 -14.74 -17.83 10.01
N PHE A 41 -14.17 -17.07 10.94
CA PHE A 41 -14.80 -16.79 12.24
C PHE A 41 -16.05 -15.92 12.07
N LEU A 42 -16.01 -14.88 11.22
CA LEU A 42 -17.17 -14.04 10.95
C LEU A 42 -18.33 -14.80 10.29
N ILE A 43 -18.05 -15.73 9.37
CA ILE A 43 -19.08 -16.60 8.78
C ILE A 43 -19.72 -17.48 9.84
N SER A 44 -18.93 -17.97 10.80
CA SER A 44 -19.46 -18.77 11.93
C SER A 44 -20.30 -17.93 12.88
N GLU A 45 -19.82 -16.76 13.30
CA GLU A 45 -20.52 -15.85 14.22
C GLU A 45 -21.82 -15.29 13.61
N SER A 46 -21.83 -14.97 12.31
CA SER A 46 -23.02 -14.45 11.62
C SER A 46 -24.06 -15.51 11.29
N GLY A 47 -23.81 -16.78 11.61
CA GLY A 47 -24.73 -17.88 11.35
C GLY A 47 -24.80 -18.33 9.90
N TRP A 48 -23.97 -17.79 9.00
CA TRP A 48 -23.97 -18.16 7.58
C TRP A 48 -23.49 -19.58 7.32
N SER A 49 -22.90 -20.24 8.32
CA SER A 49 -22.44 -21.64 8.28
C SER A 49 -23.49 -22.67 8.66
N ALA A 50 -24.67 -22.27 9.18
CA ALA A 50 -25.59 -23.14 9.92
C ALA A 50 -26.07 -24.40 9.19
N ASN A 51 -26.12 -24.39 7.85
CA ASN A 51 -26.60 -25.52 7.05
C ASN A 51 -25.59 -25.98 5.97
N LEU A 52 -24.31 -25.62 6.14
CA LEU A 52 -23.28 -25.93 5.15
C LEU A 52 -22.48 -27.16 5.58
N ASN A 53 -22.19 -28.02 4.61
CA ASN A 53 -21.18 -29.06 4.80
C ASN A 53 -19.76 -28.43 4.76
N THR A 54 -18.73 -29.21 5.12
CA THR A 54 -17.33 -28.72 5.21
C THR A 54 -16.83 -28.15 3.88
N GLU A 55 -17.17 -28.76 2.75
CA GLU A 55 -16.78 -28.32 1.43
C GLU A 55 -17.44 -26.98 1.05
N GLN A 56 -18.75 -26.88 1.28
CA GLN A 56 -19.50 -25.64 1.05
C GLN A 56 -19.01 -24.49 1.93
N LEU A 57 -18.65 -24.77 3.18
CA LEU A 57 -18.09 -23.79 4.09
C LEU A 57 -16.72 -23.29 3.60
N ASN A 58 -15.82 -24.17 3.19
CA ASN A 58 -14.54 -23.79 2.65
C ASN A 58 -14.68 -22.95 1.37
N ASN A 59 -15.56 -23.36 0.46
CA ASN A 59 -15.86 -22.59 -0.76
C ASN A 59 -16.40 -21.19 -0.43
N LEU A 60 -17.23 -21.04 0.60
CA LEU A 60 -17.74 -19.75 1.05
C LEU A 60 -16.64 -18.88 1.63
N ILE A 61 -15.75 -19.44 2.46
CA ILE A 61 -14.60 -18.72 3.03
C ILE A 61 -13.69 -18.21 1.92
N ASP A 62 -13.36 -19.05 0.93
CA ASP A 62 -12.49 -18.70 -0.18
C ASP A 62 -13.11 -17.65 -1.10
N LYS A 63 -14.42 -17.72 -1.33
CA LYS A 63 -15.17 -16.70 -2.06
C LYS A 63 -15.09 -15.34 -1.36
N TRP A 64 -15.29 -15.28 -0.06
CA TRP A 64 -15.19 -14.02 0.69
C TRP A 64 -13.76 -13.53 0.77
N TRP A 65 -12.78 -14.42 0.89
CA TRP A 65 -11.38 -14.04 0.80
C TRP A 65 -11.03 -13.43 -0.57
N ALA A 66 -11.51 -14.02 -1.67
CA ALA A 66 -11.34 -13.46 -3.00
C ALA A 66 -11.98 -12.07 -3.14
N PHE A 67 -13.19 -11.86 -2.61
CA PHE A 67 -13.80 -10.53 -2.57
C PHE A 67 -12.99 -9.52 -1.77
N GLN A 68 -12.39 -9.93 -0.64
CA GLN A 68 -11.50 -9.06 0.13
C GLN A 68 -10.24 -8.66 -0.67
N GLN A 69 -9.65 -9.58 -1.43
CA GLN A 69 -8.53 -9.29 -2.32
C GLN A 69 -8.92 -8.30 -3.44
N CYS A 70 -10.07 -8.52 -4.07
CA CYS A 70 -10.62 -7.59 -5.06
C CYS A 70 -10.88 -6.22 -4.43
N GLY A 71 -11.53 -6.18 -3.26
CA GLY A 71 -11.78 -4.96 -2.50
C GLY A 71 -10.51 -4.19 -2.18
N PHE A 72 -9.45 -4.89 -1.77
CA PHE A 72 -8.13 -4.29 -1.56
C PHE A 72 -7.58 -3.66 -2.85
N LEU A 73 -7.56 -4.39 -3.96
CA LEU A 73 -6.97 -3.91 -5.22
C LEU A 73 -7.73 -2.71 -5.79
N PHE A 74 -9.06 -2.78 -5.84
CA PHE A 74 -9.88 -1.67 -6.33
C PHE A 74 -9.84 -0.48 -5.38
N GLY A 75 -9.85 -0.71 -4.06
CA GLY A 75 -9.70 0.33 -3.06
C GLY A 75 -8.35 1.04 -3.18
N ALA A 76 -7.26 0.29 -3.29
CA ALA A 76 -5.92 0.86 -3.46
C ALA A 76 -5.78 1.65 -4.78
N ALA A 77 -6.33 1.15 -5.89
CA ALA A 77 -6.31 1.84 -7.17
C ALA A 77 -7.09 3.17 -7.11
N ALA A 78 -8.32 3.14 -6.59
CA ALA A 78 -9.13 4.34 -6.41
C ALA A 78 -8.48 5.32 -5.43
N GLY A 79 -7.91 4.81 -4.34
CA GLY A 79 -7.20 5.59 -3.34
C GLY A 79 -5.95 6.28 -3.88
N GLY A 80 -5.17 5.58 -4.69
CA GLY A 80 -4.01 6.17 -5.39
C GLY A 80 -4.39 7.39 -6.24
N TYR A 81 -5.51 7.31 -6.93
CA TYR A 81 -6.03 8.43 -7.71
C TYR A 81 -6.58 9.56 -6.84
N ILE A 82 -7.44 9.23 -5.86
CA ILE A 82 -8.11 10.21 -4.98
C ILE A 82 -7.07 10.94 -4.13
N PHE A 83 -6.25 10.22 -3.39
CA PHE A 83 -5.23 10.81 -2.52
C PHE A 83 -4.03 11.35 -3.29
N GLY A 84 -3.75 10.85 -4.48
CA GLY A 84 -2.78 11.45 -5.40
C GLY A 84 -3.22 12.86 -5.81
N LYS A 85 -4.46 13.02 -6.29
CA LYS A 85 -5.04 14.34 -6.58
C LYS A 85 -5.12 15.24 -5.35
N LEU A 86 -5.43 14.66 -4.20
CA LEU A 86 -5.45 15.40 -2.94
C LEU A 86 -4.04 15.95 -2.64
N GLY A 87 -2.99 15.13 -2.83
CA GLY A 87 -1.60 15.54 -2.66
C GLY A 87 -1.17 16.66 -3.61
N ASP A 88 -1.66 16.66 -4.84
CA ASP A 88 -1.45 17.79 -5.77
C ASP A 88 -2.11 19.08 -5.26
N LYS A 89 -3.28 18.97 -4.64
CA LYS A 89 -4.11 20.12 -4.22
C LYS A 89 -3.72 20.70 -2.85
N ILE A 90 -3.50 19.87 -1.85
CA ILE A 90 -3.25 20.30 -0.45
C ILE A 90 -1.81 20.11 0.02
N GLY A 91 -0.99 19.42 -0.77
CA GLY A 91 0.40 19.09 -0.46
C GLY A 91 0.63 17.59 -0.22
N ARG A 92 1.83 17.12 -0.56
CA ARG A 92 2.19 15.69 -0.48
C ARG A 92 2.24 15.19 0.96
N THR A 93 2.80 16.01 1.86
CA THR A 93 2.94 15.70 3.28
C THR A 93 1.58 15.56 3.95
N ARG A 94 0.68 16.52 3.69
CA ARG A 94 -0.67 16.48 4.26
C ARG A 94 -1.47 15.30 3.73
N ALA A 95 -1.43 15.04 2.43
CA ALA A 95 -2.12 13.90 1.83
C ALA A 95 -1.60 12.57 2.38
N LEU A 96 -0.29 12.43 2.60
CA LEU A 96 0.32 11.25 3.23
C LEU A 96 -0.20 11.06 4.66
N GLY A 97 -0.19 12.12 5.49
CA GLY A 97 -0.68 12.06 6.86
C GLY A 97 -2.17 11.68 6.94
N ILE A 98 -3.00 12.30 6.11
CA ILE A 98 -4.45 11.97 6.02
C ILE A 98 -4.64 10.53 5.57
N SER A 99 -3.88 10.04 4.57
CA SER A 99 -3.95 8.65 4.10
C SER A 99 -3.68 7.65 5.22
N ILE A 100 -2.67 7.93 6.07
CA ILE A 100 -2.29 7.06 7.19
C ILE A 100 -3.39 7.06 8.25
N ILE A 101 -3.91 8.21 8.65
CA ILE A 101 -5.01 8.31 9.61
C ILE A 101 -6.24 7.58 9.06
N TRP A 102 -6.58 7.79 7.80
CA TRP A 102 -7.71 7.20 7.13
C TRP A 102 -7.69 5.66 7.21
N PHE A 103 -6.62 5.02 6.74
CA PHE A 103 -6.57 3.56 6.79
C PHE A 103 -6.47 3.02 8.22
N SER A 104 -5.82 3.75 9.14
CA SER A 104 -5.69 3.33 10.54
C SER A 104 -7.04 3.31 11.26
N VAL A 105 -7.82 4.37 11.12
CA VAL A 105 -9.15 4.49 11.75
C VAL A 105 -10.11 3.46 11.16
N LEU A 106 -10.13 3.31 9.84
CA LEU A 106 -11.01 2.34 9.18
C LEU A 106 -10.61 0.89 9.50
N THR A 107 -9.31 0.60 9.65
CA THR A 107 -8.89 -0.72 10.10
C THR A 107 -9.29 -0.97 11.54
N LEU A 108 -9.24 0.04 12.41
CA LEU A 108 -9.79 -0.08 13.77
C LEU A 108 -11.30 -0.38 13.74
N LEU A 109 -12.06 0.29 12.87
CA LEU A 109 -13.48 0.04 12.70
C LEU A 109 -13.79 -1.38 12.21
N ALA A 110 -12.88 -2.02 11.47
CA ALA A 110 -13.01 -3.41 11.04
C ALA A 110 -13.10 -4.40 12.22
N ASN A 111 -12.64 -4.00 13.41
CA ASN A 111 -12.79 -4.76 14.65
C ASN A 111 -14.29 -5.00 15.02
N PHE A 112 -15.17 -4.13 14.59
CA PHE A 112 -16.60 -4.16 14.91
C PHE A 112 -17.45 -4.80 13.79
N ALA A 113 -16.83 -5.33 12.74
CA ALA A 113 -17.55 -6.01 11.67
C ALA A 113 -18.28 -7.25 12.23
N GLY A 114 -19.58 -7.36 11.94
CA GLY A 114 -20.41 -8.49 12.37
C GLY A 114 -20.52 -9.60 11.33
N ASP A 115 -20.15 -9.33 10.06
CA ASP A 115 -20.20 -10.28 8.98
C ASP A 115 -19.13 -9.99 7.91
N PRO A 116 -18.84 -10.93 6.99
CA PRO A 116 -17.84 -10.75 5.94
C PRO A 116 -18.11 -9.59 4.97
N PHE A 117 -19.38 -9.23 4.75
CA PHE A 117 -19.74 -8.13 3.86
C PHE A 117 -19.42 -6.77 4.50
N GLN A 118 -19.73 -6.58 5.78
CA GLN A 118 -19.35 -5.39 6.52
C GLN A 118 -17.83 -5.24 6.56
N LEU A 119 -17.11 -6.34 6.80
CA LEU A 119 -15.65 -6.36 6.75
C LEU A 119 -15.14 -5.94 5.37
N LEU A 120 -15.73 -6.44 4.28
CA LEU A 120 -15.37 -6.07 2.91
C LEU A 120 -15.53 -4.56 2.67
N CYS A 121 -16.67 -3.99 3.05
CA CYS A 121 -16.94 -2.56 2.88
C CYS A 121 -15.93 -1.69 3.66
N ILE A 122 -15.69 -2.02 4.92
CA ILE A 122 -14.76 -1.27 5.76
C ILE A 122 -13.32 -1.41 5.23
N ARG A 123 -12.91 -2.62 4.85
CA ARG A 123 -11.57 -2.86 4.28
C ARG A 123 -11.38 -2.19 2.93
N PHE A 124 -12.38 -2.19 2.05
CA PHE A 124 -12.34 -1.42 0.80
C PHE A 124 -12.06 0.06 1.06
N LEU A 125 -12.79 0.66 2.01
CA LEU A 125 -12.59 2.07 2.38
C LEU A 125 -11.20 2.29 3.01
N ALA A 126 -10.73 1.39 3.87
CA ALA A 126 -9.38 1.47 4.43
C ALA A 126 -8.31 1.43 3.33
N CYS A 127 -8.51 0.60 2.31
CA CYS A 127 -7.57 0.43 1.21
C CYS A 127 -7.44 1.69 0.32
N LEU A 128 -8.43 2.58 0.31
CA LEU A 128 -8.28 3.91 -0.30
C LEU A 128 -7.10 4.68 0.32
N GLY A 129 -6.98 4.66 1.65
CA GLY A 129 -5.86 5.29 2.35
C GLY A 129 -4.52 4.62 2.05
N ILE A 130 -4.48 3.28 2.03
CA ILE A 130 -3.26 2.52 1.70
C ILE A 130 -2.77 2.88 0.30
N GLY A 131 -3.69 2.91 -0.68
CA GLY A 131 -3.37 3.32 -2.06
C GLY A 131 -2.82 4.74 -2.17
N GLY A 132 -3.27 5.64 -1.30
CA GLY A 132 -2.79 7.03 -1.25
C GLY A 132 -1.38 7.21 -0.68
N CYS A 133 -0.92 6.29 0.17
CA CYS A 133 0.41 6.39 0.79
C CYS A 133 1.55 6.29 -0.22
N TRP A 134 1.47 5.35 -1.16
CA TRP A 134 2.55 5.11 -2.12
C TRP A 134 2.87 6.32 -3.00
N PRO A 135 1.92 6.89 -3.78
CA PRO A 135 2.22 8.01 -4.68
C PRO A 135 2.69 9.24 -3.92
N ASN A 136 2.07 9.57 -2.79
CA ASN A 136 2.45 10.74 -1.99
C ASN A 136 3.82 10.56 -1.32
N GLY A 137 4.11 9.38 -0.76
CA GLY A 137 5.40 9.07 -0.15
C GLY A 137 6.55 9.10 -1.14
N VAL A 138 6.40 8.45 -2.30
CA VAL A 138 7.44 8.42 -3.35
C VAL A 138 7.66 9.81 -3.96
N ALA A 139 6.59 10.58 -4.21
CA ALA A 139 6.70 11.94 -4.71
C ALA A 139 7.45 12.83 -3.72
N LEU A 140 7.03 12.84 -2.45
CA LEU A 140 7.61 13.64 -1.38
C LEU A 140 9.11 13.37 -1.20
N VAL A 141 9.51 12.09 -1.16
CA VAL A 141 10.93 11.71 -1.03
C VAL A 141 11.72 12.07 -2.29
N SER A 142 11.18 11.85 -3.48
CA SER A 142 11.84 12.20 -4.74
C SER A 142 12.07 13.71 -4.90
N GLU A 143 11.17 14.52 -4.37
CA GLU A 143 11.28 15.98 -4.35
C GLU A 143 12.30 16.47 -3.32
N ALA A 144 12.30 15.87 -2.11
CA ALA A 144 13.25 16.23 -1.06
C ALA A 144 14.70 15.80 -1.39
N TRP A 145 14.87 14.68 -2.11
CA TRP A 145 16.16 14.10 -2.47
C TRP A 145 16.41 14.17 -3.98
N SER A 146 16.15 15.32 -4.59
CA SER A 146 16.24 15.53 -6.05
C SER A 146 17.60 15.21 -6.68
N LYS A 147 18.70 15.22 -5.90
CA LYS A 147 20.06 14.87 -6.34
C LYS A 147 20.31 13.36 -6.41
N ILE A 148 19.46 12.53 -5.78
CA ILE A 148 19.60 11.07 -5.80
C ILE A 148 18.66 10.50 -6.86
N ALA A 149 19.13 9.45 -7.55
CA ALA A 149 18.34 8.81 -8.59
C ALA A 149 16.99 8.32 -8.05
N ARG A 150 15.90 8.71 -8.70
CA ARG A 150 14.51 8.34 -8.32
C ARG A 150 14.31 6.83 -8.09
N PRO A 151 14.90 5.91 -8.89
CA PRO A 151 14.78 4.48 -8.63
C PRO A 151 15.29 4.05 -7.27
N ILE A 152 16.35 4.66 -6.75
CA ILE A 152 16.89 4.34 -5.41
C ILE A 152 15.89 4.75 -4.34
N MET A 153 15.33 5.95 -4.44
CA MET A 153 14.35 6.44 -3.46
C MET A 153 13.06 5.61 -3.48
N ALA A 154 12.54 5.32 -4.68
CA ALA A 154 11.35 4.47 -4.82
C ALA A 154 11.58 3.05 -4.29
N SER A 155 12.75 2.49 -4.53
CA SER A 155 13.13 1.16 -4.04
C SER A 155 13.23 1.12 -2.51
N LEU A 156 13.80 2.15 -1.89
CA LEU A 156 13.90 2.25 -0.43
C LEU A 156 12.50 2.29 0.22
N ILE A 157 11.58 3.05 -0.36
CA ILE A 157 10.18 3.04 0.11
C ILE A 157 9.54 1.67 -0.17
N GLY A 158 9.78 1.05 -1.33
CA GLY A 158 9.28 -0.29 -1.63
C GLY A 158 9.77 -1.36 -0.63
N MET A 159 11.03 -1.28 -0.20
CA MET A 159 11.57 -2.15 0.86
C MET A 159 10.81 -1.98 2.18
N ALA A 160 10.46 -0.75 2.56
CA ALA A 160 9.70 -0.48 3.79
C ALA A 160 8.37 -1.25 3.82
N GLY A 161 7.63 -1.27 2.71
CA GLY A 161 6.39 -2.04 2.60
C GLY A 161 6.60 -3.55 2.80
N ASN A 162 7.64 -4.11 2.18
CA ASN A 162 7.97 -5.53 2.35
C ASN A 162 8.44 -5.85 3.78
N ILE A 163 9.17 -4.95 4.44
CA ILE A 163 9.51 -5.08 5.87
C ILE A 163 8.23 -5.06 6.72
N GLY A 164 7.24 -4.23 6.38
CA GLY A 164 5.94 -4.19 7.03
C GLY A 164 5.16 -5.51 6.88
N ILE A 165 5.12 -6.07 5.67
CA ILE A 165 4.49 -7.38 5.40
C ILE A 165 5.19 -8.47 6.21
N PHE A 166 6.52 -8.50 6.21
CA PHE A 166 7.33 -9.45 6.99
C PHE A 166 7.04 -9.34 8.48
N SER A 167 7.03 -8.11 9.02
CA SER A 167 6.79 -7.87 10.44
C SER A 167 5.40 -8.35 10.87
N PHE A 168 4.38 -8.07 10.05
CA PHE A 168 3.03 -8.56 10.30
C PHE A 168 2.95 -10.09 10.24
N ALA A 169 3.53 -10.72 9.22
CA ALA A 169 3.56 -12.17 9.10
C ALA A 169 4.28 -12.84 10.27
N LYS A 170 5.37 -12.23 10.77
CA LYS A 170 6.09 -12.73 11.94
C LYS A 170 5.26 -12.62 13.22
N ILE A 171 4.52 -11.53 13.41
CA ILE A 171 3.59 -11.38 14.54
C ILE A 171 2.55 -12.52 14.48
N MET A 172 1.94 -12.75 13.32
CA MET A 172 0.90 -13.78 13.17
C MET A 172 1.44 -15.21 13.33
N ALA A 173 2.71 -15.47 13.00
CA ALA A 173 3.34 -16.76 13.24
C ALA A 173 3.56 -17.04 14.73
N ASN A 174 3.83 -16.00 15.54
CA ASN A 174 4.04 -16.15 16.98
C ASN A 174 2.74 -16.04 17.81
N TYR A 175 1.72 -15.41 17.24
CA TYR A 175 0.40 -15.24 17.88
C TYR A 175 -0.69 -15.78 16.95
N PRO A 176 -0.91 -17.09 16.92
CA PRO A 176 -1.95 -17.72 16.11
C PRO A 176 -3.32 -17.10 16.40
N VAL A 177 -4.06 -16.88 15.35
CA VAL A 177 -5.38 -16.25 15.42
C VAL A 177 -6.43 -17.32 15.62
N ASP A 178 -7.14 -17.27 16.73
CA ASP A 178 -8.28 -18.11 17.09
C ASP A 178 -9.60 -17.32 17.05
N ALA A 179 -10.71 -17.98 17.41
CA ALA A 179 -12.04 -17.40 17.39
C ALA A 179 -12.19 -16.19 18.34
N ASP A 180 -11.45 -16.19 19.46
CA ASP A 180 -11.57 -15.14 20.47
C ASP A 180 -10.63 -13.95 20.16
N SER A 181 -9.54 -14.18 19.44
CA SER A 181 -8.48 -13.21 19.22
C SER A 181 -8.43 -12.61 17.81
N PHE A 182 -9.19 -13.13 16.83
CA PHE A 182 -9.07 -12.70 15.43
C PHE A 182 -9.32 -11.19 15.23
N ARG A 183 -10.14 -10.58 16.08
CA ARG A 183 -10.44 -9.14 16.05
C ARG A 183 -9.22 -8.31 16.44
N ASN A 184 -8.31 -8.83 17.29
CA ASN A 184 -7.10 -8.14 17.72
C ASN A 184 -6.15 -7.80 16.57
N ILE A 185 -6.25 -8.51 15.44
CA ILE A 185 -5.50 -8.21 14.22
C ILE A 185 -5.76 -6.77 13.77
N PHE A 186 -7.02 -6.32 13.85
CA PHE A 186 -7.41 -4.98 13.40
C PHE A 186 -6.91 -3.88 14.34
N LEU A 187 -6.67 -4.19 15.62
CA LEU A 187 -6.07 -3.24 16.57
C LEU A 187 -4.62 -2.91 16.19
N LEU A 188 -3.87 -3.89 15.64
CA LEU A 188 -2.52 -3.63 15.12
C LEU A 188 -2.52 -2.59 13.98
N GLY A 189 -3.59 -2.53 13.20
CA GLY A 189 -3.74 -1.53 12.14
C GLY A 189 -3.86 -0.10 12.66
N ALA A 190 -4.39 0.10 13.87
CA ALA A 190 -4.56 1.40 14.48
C ALA A 190 -3.24 2.02 15.00
N ILE A 191 -2.21 1.21 15.24
CA ILE A 191 -0.89 1.65 15.75
C ILE A 191 -0.26 2.72 14.84
N SER A 192 -0.63 2.77 13.56
CA SER A 192 -0.11 3.75 12.61
C SER A 192 -0.76 5.15 12.72
N ALA A 193 -1.90 5.31 13.41
CA ALA A 193 -2.61 6.58 13.50
C ALA A 193 -1.76 7.72 14.09
N PRO A 194 -0.99 7.54 15.18
CA PRO A 194 -0.12 8.58 15.72
C PRO A 194 0.89 9.11 14.71
N LEU A 195 1.43 8.25 13.83
CA LEU A 195 2.34 8.68 12.78
C LEU A 195 1.66 9.68 11.84
N GLY A 196 0.43 9.43 11.42
CA GLY A 196 -0.33 10.35 10.57
C GLY A 196 -0.54 11.72 11.24
N VAL A 197 -0.84 11.74 12.55
CA VAL A 197 -0.96 12.97 13.32
C VAL A 197 0.38 13.71 13.40
N ILE A 198 1.47 13.02 13.70
CA ILE A 198 2.84 13.60 13.75
C ILE A 198 3.18 14.22 12.39
N ILE A 199 2.87 13.55 11.29
CA ILE A 199 3.11 14.08 9.94
C ILE A 199 2.36 15.40 9.72
N LEU A 200 1.09 15.46 10.09
CA LEU A 200 0.26 16.66 9.88
C LEU A 200 0.71 17.85 10.72
N LEU A 201 1.24 17.59 11.93
CA LEU A 201 1.60 18.66 12.88
C LEU A 201 3.04 19.14 12.71
N PHE A 202 3.99 18.26 12.40
CA PHE A 202 5.42 18.56 12.53
C PHE A 202 6.21 18.54 11.23
N ILE A 203 5.69 17.93 10.16
CA ILE A 203 6.47 17.79 8.93
C ILE A 203 6.10 18.88 7.93
N LYS A 204 7.13 19.59 7.48
CA LYS A 204 6.99 20.65 6.48
C LYS A 204 6.67 20.06 5.10
N GLU A 205 5.94 20.83 4.32
CA GLU A 205 5.59 20.46 2.94
C GLU A 205 6.81 20.55 1.99
N SER A 206 6.73 19.87 0.87
CA SER A 206 7.76 19.89 -0.17
C SER A 206 7.99 21.30 -0.72
N PRO A 207 9.24 21.78 -0.79
CA PRO A 207 9.55 23.08 -1.40
C PRO A 207 9.13 23.17 -2.88
N THR A 208 9.24 22.06 -3.59
CA THR A 208 8.83 22.00 -5.01
C THR A 208 7.33 22.24 -5.16
N TRP A 209 6.52 21.66 -4.27
CA TRP A 209 5.09 21.88 -4.25
C TRP A 209 4.74 23.32 -3.88
N ILE A 210 5.41 23.89 -2.87
CA ILE A 210 5.20 25.30 -2.44
C ILE A 210 5.51 26.24 -3.60
N SER A 211 6.66 26.09 -4.24
CA SER A 211 7.08 26.95 -5.35
C SER A 211 6.16 26.84 -6.58
N SER A 212 5.64 25.63 -6.87
CA SER A 212 4.68 25.45 -7.96
C SER A 212 3.34 26.14 -7.69
N LYS A 213 2.90 26.15 -6.44
CA LYS A 213 1.67 26.80 -6.02
C LYS A 213 1.79 28.33 -6.09
N ASP A 214 2.93 28.89 -5.66
CA ASP A 214 3.21 30.32 -5.72
C ASP A 214 3.27 30.82 -7.17
N ALA A 215 3.88 30.03 -8.08
CA ALA A 215 3.91 30.35 -9.50
C ALA A 215 2.50 30.38 -10.11
N THR A 216 1.64 29.42 -9.75
CA THR A 216 0.25 29.37 -10.23
C THR A 216 -0.61 30.50 -9.67
N SER A 217 -0.32 30.96 -8.46
CA SER A 217 -1.04 32.07 -7.82
C SER A 217 -0.67 33.45 -8.41
N SER A 218 0.53 33.58 -8.96
CA SER A 218 1.04 34.82 -9.58
C SER A 218 0.52 35.04 -11.01
N ASP A 219 0.07 33.96 -11.68
CA ASP A 219 -0.40 34.01 -13.07
C ASP A 219 -1.92 33.86 -13.13
N ASN A 220 -2.62 34.85 -12.55
CA ASN A 220 -4.09 34.88 -12.46
C ASN A 220 -4.83 34.92 -13.82
N ASN A 221 -4.13 35.11 -14.93
CA ASN A 221 -4.72 35.22 -16.30
C ASN A 221 -4.63 33.96 -17.15
N ASN A 222 -3.85 32.96 -16.74
CA ASN A 222 -3.75 31.67 -17.41
C ASN A 222 -4.04 30.53 -16.41
N LYS A 223 -5.32 30.24 -16.18
CA LYS A 223 -5.73 28.91 -15.74
C LYS A 223 -5.38 27.94 -16.87
N SER A 224 -4.10 27.63 -17.03
CA SER A 224 -3.70 26.51 -17.87
C SER A 224 -4.24 25.26 -17.19
N ASP A 225 -5.36 24.75 -17.70
CA ASP A 225 -5.81 23.40 -17.43
C ASP A 225 -4.57 22.49 -17.54
N SER A 226 -4.10 21.97 -16.40
CA SER A 226 -3.02 20.99 -16.40
C SER A 226 -3.39 19.92 -17.40
N PRO A 227 -2.58 19.65 -18.45
CA PRO A 227 -2.98 18.78 -19.54
C PRO A 227 -3.33 17.41 -18.98
N SER A 228 -4.58 17.01 -19.15
CA SER A 228 -5.06 15.71 -18.67
C SER A 228 -4.24 14.60 -19.33
N VAL A 229 -3.67 13.70 -18.53
CA VAL A 229 -2.90 12.54 -18.99
C VAL A 229 -3.73 11.60 -19.89
N PHE A 230 -5.06 11.70 -19.83
CA PHE A 230 -6.01 10.97 -20.68
C PHE A 230 -6.43 11.73 -21.96
N LYS A 231 -5.75 12.84 -22.30
CA LYS A 231 -5.94 13.59 -23.55
C LYS A 231 -4.66 13.57 -24.38
N LYS A 232 -4.79 13.81 -25.72
CA LYS A 232 -3.61 14.01 -26.59
C LYS A 232 -2.82 15.24 -26.08
N PRO A 233 -1.46 15.19 -26.12
CA PRO A 233 -0.61 14.19 -26.74
C PRO A 233 -0.24 13.00 -25.80
N TYR A 234 -0.66 12.99 -24.52
CA TYR A 234 -0.18 12.06 -23.50
C TYR A 234 -0.89 10.70 -23.47
N LEU A 235 -2.05 10.58 -24.13
CA LEU A 235 -2.89 9.38 -24.09
C LEU A 235 -2.14 8.09 -24.41
N GLY A 236 -1.35 8.07 -25.48
CA GLY A 236 -0.59 6.89 -25.90
C GLY A 236 0.45 6.46 -24.88
N ILE A 237 1.20 7.43 -24.33
CA ILE A 237 2.22 7.17 -23.30
C ILE A 237 1.54 6.67 -22.01
N THR A 238 0.38 7.22 -21.67
CA THR A 238 -0.41 6.78 -20.50
C THR A 238 -0.85 5.33 -20.64
N PHE A 239 -1.37 4.93 -21.80
CA PHE A 239 -1.75 3.53 -22.03
C PHE A 239 -0.56 2.57 -21.97
N ILE A 240 0.57 2.92 -22.57
CA ILE A 240 1.80 2.13 -22.48
C ILE A 240 2.23 1.99 -21.00
N GLY A 241 2.20 3.08 -20.23
CA GLY A 241 2.55 3.06 -18.82
C GLY A 241 1.62 2.18 -18.00
N ILE A 242 0.31 2.24 -18.24
CA ILE A 242 -0.70 1.38 -17.61
C ILE A 242 -0.41 -0.09 -17.93
N THR A 243 -0.19 -0.44 -19.20
CA THR A 243 0.10 -1.83 -19.62
C THR A 243 1.37 -2.36 -18.95
N LEU A 244 2.46 -1.56 -18.98
CA LEU A 244 3.71 -1.94 -18.32
C LEU A 244 3.56 -2.14 -16.81
N ALA A 245 2.72 -1.36 -16.13
CA ALA A 245 2.46 -1.56 -14.71
C ALA A 245 1.55 -2.78 -14.45
N THR A 246 0.58 -3.04 -15.33
CA THR A 246 -0.43 -4.09 -15.15
C THR A 246 0.18 -5.49 -15.24
N VAL A 247 1.12 -5.73 -16.17
CA VAL A 247 1.72 -7.06 -16.39
C VAL A 247 2.35 -7.65 -15.12
N PRO A 248 3.30 -6.98 -14.44
CA PRO A 248 3.90 -7.52 -13.22
C PRO A 248 2.92 -7.55 -12.04
N LEU A 249 1.93 -6.64 -12.01
CA LEU A 249 0.90 -6.66 -10.98
C LEU A 249 -0.03 -7.87 -11.13
N LEU A 250 -0.45 -8.23 -12.35
CA LEU A 250 -1.24 -9.44 -12.59
C LEU A 250 -0.46 -10.70 -12.20
N GLY A 251 0.81 -10.82 -12.58
CA GLY A 251 1.66 -11.92 -12.17
C GLY A 251 1.84 -12.00 -10.66
N GLY A 252 2.22 -10.88 -10.04
CA GLY A 252 2.49 -10.81 -8.59
C GLY A 252 1.23 -11.03 -7.74
N TRP A 253 0.14 -10.32 -8.03
CA TRP A 253 -1.09 -10.43 -7.22
C TRP A 253 -1.97 -11.61 -7.63
N GLY A 254 -2.05 -11.93 -8.91
CA GLY A 254 -2.86 -13.04 -9.40
C GLY A 254 -2.32 -14.40 -8.99
N CYS A 255 -1.02 -14.64 -9.12
CA CYS A 255 -0.41 -15.92 -8.78
C CYS A 255 -0.10 -16.02 -7.29
N PHE A 256 0.59 -15.03 -6.72
CA PHE A 256 1.08 -15.12 -5.33
C PHE A 256 -0.04 -15.03 -4.28
N ALA A 257 -1.16 -14.40 -4.57
CA ALA A 257 -2.27 -14.34 -3.64
C ALA A 257 -2.82 -15.75 -3.35
N TRP A 258 -2.88 -16.64 -4.36
CA TRP A 258 -3.42 -18.00 -4.23
C TRP A 258 -2.46 -18.99 -3.59
N ILE A 259 -1.16 -18.71 -3.53
CA ILE A 259 -0.20 -19.60 -2.85
C ILE A 259 -0.52 -19.75 -1.36
N LEU A 260 -1.01 -18.70 -0.71
CA LEU A 260 -1.30 -18.75 0.73
C LEU A 260 -2.50 -19.64 1.08
N PRO A 261 -3.67 -19.53 0.42
CA PRO A 261 -4.77 -20.49 0.60
C PRO A 261 -4.36 -21.93 0.27
N TRP A 262 -3.69 -22.15 -0.87
CA TRP A 262 -3.19 -23.46 -1.26
C TRP A 262 -2.26 -24.07 -0.19
N ALA A 263 -1.32 -23.28 0.33
CA ALA A 263 -0.40 -23.75 1.37
C ALA A 263 -1.13 -24.12 2.67
N SER A 264 -2.23 -23.44 2.99
CA SER A 264 -3.07 -23.75 4.15
C SER A 264 -3.87 -25.05 3.98
N GLU A 265 -4.15 -25.47 2.76
CA GLU A 265 -4.85 -26.71 2.44
C GLU A 265 -3.91 -27.93 2.42
N VAL A 266 -2.70 -27.77 1.89
CA VAL A 266 -1.72 -28.87 1.70
C VAL A 266 -0.85 -29.07 2.93
N GLY A 267 -0.69 -28.04 3.76
CA GLY A 267 0.22 -28.03 4.91
C GLY A 267 -0.45 -27.69 6.25
N SER A 268 0.37 -27.26 7.19
CA SER A 268 -0.10 -26.75 8.49
C SER A 268 -0.52 -25.29 8.41
N ALA A 269 -1.32 -24.84 9.38
CA ALA A 269 -1.73 -23.43 9.49
C ALA A 269 -0.55 -22.44 9.60
N GLU A 270 0.62 -22.91 10.03
CA GLU A 270 1.85 -22.11 10.15
C GLU A 270 2.56 -21.87 8.81
N LEU A 271 2.22 -22.64 7.79
CA LEU A 271 2.92 -22.56 6.49
C LEU A 271 2.66 -21.24 5.78
N ALA A 272 1.45 -20.73 5.83
CA ALA A 272 1.09 -19.46 5.17
C ALA A 272 1.87 -18.24 5.71
N PRO A 273 1.99 -18.00 7.02
CA PRO A 273 2.85 -16.95 7.57
C PRO A 273 4.32 -17.12 7.20
N ASN A 274 4.85 -18.35 7.19
CA ASN A 274 6.24 -18.62 6.85
C ASN A 274 6.55 -18.35 5.37
N ILE A 275 5.64 -18.71 4.47
CA ILE A 275 5.73 -18.38 3.03
C ILE A 275 5.72 -16.86 2.85
N LEU A 276 4.83 -16.15 3.55
CA LEU A 276 4.75 -14.70 3.46
C LEU A 276 6.02 -14.02 3.97
N GLN A 277 6.64 -14.53 5.03
CA GLN A 277 7.93 -14.05 5.54
C GLN A 277 9.05 -14.26 4.51
N THR A 278 9.20 -15.47 3.98
CA THR A 278 10.23 -15.81 2.99
C THR A 278 10.10 -14.96 1.73
N ARG A 279 8.87 -14.82 1.21
CA ARG A 279 8.57 -13.94 0.09
C ARG A 279 8.96 -12.48 0.37
N SER A 280 8.66 -11.98 1.56
CA SER A 280 8.96 -10.59 1.93
C SER A 280 10.46 -10.34 1.99
N ILE A 281 11.25 -11.28 2.52
CA ILE A 281 12.72 -11.20 2.53
C ILE A 281 13.25 -11.15 1.09
N ALA A 282 12.81 -12.08 0.24
CA ALA A 282 13.20 -12.09 -1.17
C ALA A 282 12.84 -10.77 -1.88
N SER A 283 11.66 -10.21 -1.59
CA SER A 283 11.21 -8.93 -2.15
C SER A 283 12.03 -7.73 -1.65
N ILE A 284 12.49 -7.74 -0.39
CA ILE A 284 13.37 -6.70 0.16
C ILE A 284 14.70 -6.72 -0.59
N ILE A 285 15.31 -7.90 -0.74
CA ILE A 285 16.59 -8.08 -1.47
C ILE A 285 16.41 -7.69 -2.94
N GLY A 286 15.36 -8.21 -3.59
CA GLY A 286 15.04 -7.93 -5.00
C GLY A 286 14.82 -6.45 -5.26
N SER A 287 14.12 -5.73 -4.37
CA SER A 287 13.92 -4.28 -4.48
C SER A 287 15.25 -3.51 -4.44
N GLY A 288 16.16 -3.90 -3.53
CA GLY A 288 17.50 -3.29 -3.45
C GLY A 288 18.34 -3.53 -4.70
N LEU A 289 18.34 -4.78 -5.18
CA LEU A 289 19.07 -5.15 -6.41
C LEU A 289 18.49 -4.44 -7.65
N ALA A 290 17.17 -4.36 -7.77
CA ALA A 290 16.51 -3.67 -8.87
C ALA A 290 16.90 -2.19 -8.95
N ALA A 291 17.06 -1.50 -7.81
CA ALA A 291 17.52 -0.11 -7.78
C ALA A 291 18.93 0.03 -8.37
N VAL A 292 19.85 -0.88 -7.99
CA VAL A 292 21.24 -0.87 -8.49
C VAL A 292 21.27 -1.15 -9.99
N ILE A 293 20.52 -2.15 -10.45
CA ILE A 293 20.41 -2.51 -11.88
C ILE A 293 19.81 -1.33 -12.65
N ALA A 294 18.73 -0.74 -12.18
CA ALA A 294 18.07 0.37 -12.86
C ALA A 294 18.98 1.61 -13.04
N VAL A 295 19.88 1.86 -12.08
CA VAL A 295 20.83 2.98 -12.15
C VAL A 295 22.01 2.65 -13.05
N ARG A 296 22.55 1.43 -13.02
CA ARG A 296 23.76 1.04 -13.77
C ARG A 296 23.48 0.60 -15.20
N VAL A 297 22.44 -0.19 -15.40
CA VAL A 297 22.12 -0.84 -16.70
C VAL A 297 20.95 -0.15 -17.40
N GLY A 298 20.19 0.64 -16.67
CA GLY A 298 19.05 1.37 -17.17
C GLY A 298 17.70 0.73 -16.82
N ARG A 299 16.66 1.57 -16.81
CA ARG A 299 15.31 1.20 -16.36
C ARG A 299 14.65 0.14 -17.25
N ARG A 300 14.87 0.22 -18.57
CA ARG A 300 14.29 -0.75 -19.54
C ARG A 300 14.84 -2.14 -19.33
N SER A 301 16.16 -2.27 -19.19
CA SER A 301 16.81 -3.55 -18.92
C SER A 301 16.43 -4.12 -17.57
N CYS A 302 16.36 -3.28 -16.53
CA CYS A 302 15.88 -3.70 -15.21
C CYS A 302 14.47 -4.26 -15.28
N TYR A 303 13.54 -3.57 -15.95
CA TYR A 303 12.17 -4.03 -16.13
C TYR A 303 12.11 -5.37 -16.86
N PHE A 304 12.84 -5.50 -17.99
CA PHE A 304 12.90 -6.74 -18.77
C PHE A 304 13.38 -7.93 -17.93
N VAL A 305 14.50 -7.76 -17.22
CA VAL A 305 15.03 -8.80 -16.32
C VAL A 305 14.04 -9.17 -15.23
N SER A 306 13.39 -8.18 -14.60
CA SER A 306 12.39 -8.42 -13.55
C SER A 306 11.10 -9.10 -14.03
N CYS A 307 10.81 -9.10 -15.33
CA CYS A 307 9.67 -9.82 -15.89
C CYS A 307 10.04 -11.25 -16.33
N LEU A 308 11.33 -11.58 -16.47
CA LEU A 308 11.79 -12.93 -16.82
C LEU A 308 11.89 -13.85 -15.60
N PHE A 309 12.05 -13.29 -14.41
CA PHE A 309 12.18 -13.99 -13.12
C PHE A 309 11.00 -13.69 -12.21
#